data_5193a0940ce27dd5f96c3456e5aaf091
#
_entry.id   5193a0940ce27dd5f96c3456e5aaf091
#
_cell.length_a   1.000
_cell.length_b   1.000
_cell.length_c   1.000
_cell.angle_alpha   90.00
_cell.angle_beta   90.00
_cell.angle_gamma   90.00
#
_symmetry.space_group_name_H-M   'P 1'
#
loop_
_entity.id
_entity.type
_entity.pdbx_description
1 polymer ?
#
loop_
_entity_poly.entity_id
_entity_poly.type
_entity_poly.pdbx_seq_one_letter_code
_entity_poly.pdbx_strand_id
1 'polypeptide(L)'
;MSLAANAPRPARSARGRYGRFMTALLRGTLRLDVFINKVYPTDYNPLYYTGGLANLFLFILVLSGIFLFFYYEASLGGAFASVRYITEGVPYGGIVRGIHRYAADGFIVAVLLHLFRNWFTDRYLFSRDNPWISGMFLLVFGGFVGFTGYQLVWDERAGVITGLFLGMLRGIPLVGAALARVFLGGEGIGDSTLVRVLFLHVAPASALYVMLWWHYLRVRHPKIWPPAAWVLFCLGLVVLLAGVIPATSGPAATPGAESTSFPVDVFFLLPFWLLNWFPAVLVVGLLTIIAVLGFAIPYAGSRERPEAMDVRHAGVAQVIDGNCTGCELCYYDCPYNAIVMVPSPTPGLSRAAANRTMLAVVLESRCVECGICIGACPFEALELPRFLERDVKQLVTEAVRA
;
A
#
# COMPACT_ATOMS: atom_id res chain seq x y z
N MET A 1 -32.51 2.18 -14.26
CA MET A 1 -31.85 2.27 -15.56
C MET A 1 -30.35 2.33 -15.33
N SER A 2 -29.63 1.54 -16.06
CA SER A 2 -28.31 0.98 -15.80
C SER A 2 -27.20 2.02 -15.73
N LEU A 3 -26.67 2.28 -14.55
CA LEU A 3 -25.42 3.01 -14.30
C LEU A 3 -24.15 2.24 -14.79
N ALA A 4 -24.35 1.09 -15.43
CA ALA A 4 -23.28 0.20 -15.84
C ALA A 4 -22.81 0.42 -17.29
N ALA A 5 -23.46 1.30 -18.07
CA ALA A 5 -23.19 1.42 -19.49
C ALA A 5 -22.06 2.40 -19.84
N ASN A 6 -21.71 3.34 -18.95
CA ASN A 6 -20.79 4.44 -19.26
C ASN A 6 -19.59 4.53 -18.32
N ALA A 7 -19.01 3.38 -17.90
CA ALA A 7 -17.74 3.46 -17.18
C ALA A 7 -16.66 4.04 -18.14
N PRO A 8 -15.85 5.03 -17.69
CA PRO A 8 -14.83 5.65 -18.51
C PRO A 8 -13.92 4.54 -19.07
N ARG A 9 -13.70 4.57 -20.37
CA ARG A 9 -12.81 3.61 -21.01
C ARG A 9 -11.41 3.85 -20.49
N PRO A 10 -10.75 2.83 -19.94
CA PRO A 10 -9.37 2.97 -19.52
C PRO A 10 -8.53 3.46 -20.69
N ALA A 11 -7.53 4.30 -20.42
CA ALA A 11 -6.52 4.75 -21.40
C ALA A 11 -5.71 3.59 -22.02
N ARG A 12 -5.98 2.36 -21.61
CA ARG A 12 -5.44 1.11 -22.17
C ARG A 12 -6.37 0.60 -23.24
N SER A 13 -5.80 0.24 -24.40
CA SER A 13 -6.53 -0.52 -25.39
C SER A 13 -7.05 -1.81 -24.73
N ALA A 14 -8.37 -1.99 -24.66
CA ALA A 14 -9.00 -3.21 -24.14
C ALA A 14 -8.73 -4.44 -25.04
N ARG A 15 -7.80 -4.33 -25.98
CA ARG A 15 -7.36 -5.36 -26.90
C ARG A 15 -6.44 -6.34 -26.16
N GLY A 16 -6.93 -7.54 -25.87
CA GLY A 16 -6.19 -8.61 -25.20
C GLY A 16 -6.78 -9.03 -23.85
N ARG A 17 -6.36 -10.21 -23.38
CA ARG A 17 -6.83 -10.80 -22.10
C ARG A 17 -6.51 -9.93 -20.90
N TYR A 18 -5.29 -9.39 -20.85
CA TYR A 18 -4.82 -8.53 -19.76
C TYR A 18 -5.61 -7.20 -19.70
N GLY A 19 -5.83 -6.53 -20.83
CA GLY A 19 -6.63 -5.29 -20.85
C GLY A 19 -8.07 -5.50 -20.38
N ARG A 20 -8.72 -6.61 -20.76
CA ARG A 20 -10.06 -6.96 -20.26
C ARG A 20 -10.08 -7.22 -18.77
N PHE A 21 -9.07 -7.94 -18.25
CA PHE A 21 -8.93 -8.21 -16.82
C PHE A 21 -8.77 -6.91 -16.02
N MET A 22 -7.85 -6.02 -16.42
CA MET A 22 -7.64 -4.73 -15.75
C MET A 22 -8.88 -3.83 -15.83
N THR A 23 -9.62 -3.85 -16.95
CA THR A 23 -10.90 -3.12 -17.06
C THR A 23 -11.94 -3.67 -16.09
N ALA A 24 -12.00 -4.98 -15.89
CA ALA A 24 -12.92 -5.58 -14.92
C ALA A 24 -12.56 -5.18 -13.48
N LEU A 25 -11.26 -5.16 -13.12
CA LEU A 25 -10.77 -4.71 -11.81
C LEU A 25 -11.08 -3.23 -11.57
N LEU A 26 -10.83 -2.36 -12.55
CA LEU A 26 -11.18 -0.95 -12.48
C LEU A 26 -12.68 -0.77 -12.23
N ARG A 27 -13.53 -1.42 -13.02
CA ARG A 27 -14.99 -1.36 -12.83
C ARG A 27 -15.43 -1.87 -11.47
N GLY A 28 -14.82 -2.96 -10.98
CA GLY A 28 -15.06 -3.50 -9.65
C GLY A 28 -14.71 -2.49 -8.55
N THR A 29 -13.54 -1.88 -8.63
CA THR A 29 -13.07 -0.86 -7.67
C THR A 29 -13.98 0.37 -7.67
N LEU A 30 -14.36 0.88 -8.84
CA LEU A 30 -15.26 2.03 -8.95
C LEU A 30 -16.67 1.71 -8.42
N ARG A 31 -17.20 0.50 -8.66
CA ARG A 31 -18.46 0.04 -8.07
C ARG A 31 -18.40 -0.03 -6.54
N LEU A 32 -17.28 -0.50 -6.00
CA LEU A 32 -17.05 -0.54 -4.56
C LEU A 32 -17.02 0.88 -3.98
N ASP A 33 -16.34 1.82 -4.62
CA ASP A 33 -16.34 3.24 -4.22
C ASP A 33 -17.76 3.81 -4.17
N VAL A 34 -18.54 3.59 -5.24
CA VAL A 34 -19.94 4.05 -5.31
C VAL A 34 -20.79 3.40 -4.22
N PHE A 35 -20.58 2.11 -3.93
CA PHE A 35 -21.29 1.42 -2.86
C PHE A 35 -20.96 2.00 -1.48
N ILE A 36 -19.66 2.19 -1.18
CA ILE A 36 -19.22 2.74 0.10
C ILE A 36 -19.71 4.20 0.25
N ASN A 37 -19.69 5.00 -0.80
CA ASN A 37 -20.19 6.38 -0.79
C ASN A 37 -21.71 6.49 -0.59
N LYS A 38 -22.49 5.38 -0.67
CA LYS A 38 -23.89 5.35 -0.24
C LYS A 38 -24.05 5.25 1.28
N VAL A 39 -23.04 4.65 1.94
CA VAL A 39 -23.06 4.42 3.40
C VAL A 39 -22.33 5.56 4.12
N TYR A 40 -21.22 6.03 3.57
CA TYR A 40 -20.40 7.11 4.13
C TYR A 40 -20.45 8.34 3.23
N PRO A 41 -20.45 9.55 3.79
CA PRO A 41 -20.13 10.75 3.04
C PRO A 41 -18.80 10.56 2.30
N THR A 42 -18.66 11.11 1.11
CA THR A 42 -17.50 10.91 0.24
C THR A 42 -16.18 11.25 0.96
N ASP A 43 -16.18 12.31 1.79
CA ASP A 43 -15.03 12.75 2.57
C ASP A 43 -14.61 11.77 3.67
N TYR A 44 -15.46 10.82 4.01
CA TYR A 44 -15.20 9.79 5.02
C TYR A 44 -15.03 8.39 4.43
N ASN A 45 -15.00 8.24 3.10
CA ASN A 45 -14.74 6.93 2.48
C ASN A 45 -13.32 6.46 2.81
N PRO A 46 -13.15 5.37 3.59
CA PRO A 46 -11.82 4.92 4.03
C PRO A 46 -10.90 4.53 2.88
N LEU A 47 -11.46 4.10 1.74
CA LEU A 47 -10.67 3.73 0.57
C LEU A 47 -9.91 4.93 -0.05
N TYR A 48 -10.36 6.16 0.22
CA TYR A 48 -9.67 7.37 -0.24
C TYR A 48 -8.51 7.78 0.67
N TYR A 49 -8.37 7.14 1.83
CA TYR A 49 -7.35 7.44 2.84
C TYR A 49 -6.43 6.26 3.14
N THR A 50 -6.40 5.24 2.28
CA THR A 50 -5.59 4.02 2.53
C THR A 50 -4.10 4.34 2.78
N GLY A 51 -3.50 5.31 2.06
CA GLY A 51 -2.15 5.80 2.33
C GLY A 51 -2.04 6.54 3.66
N GLY A 52 -3.02 7.38 4.01
CA GLY A 52 -3.07 8.08 5.30
C GLY A 52 -3.28 7.12 6.48
N LEU A 53 -4.07 6.05 6.29
CA LEU A 53 -4.24 4.98 7.29
C LEU A 53 -2.93 4.21 7.51
N ALA A 54 -2.19 3.88 6.44
CA ALA A 54 -0.87 3.27 6.55
C ALA A 54 0.10 4.17 7.33
N ASN A 55 0.10 5.48 7.05
CA ASN A 55 0.90 6.45 7.81
C ASN A 55 0.51 6.52 9.29
N LEU A 56 -0.78 6.50 9.61
CA LEU A 56 -1.28 6.46 10.98
C LEU A 56 -0.75 5.23 11.72
N PHE A 57 -0.86 4.04 11.13
CA PHE A 57 -0.36 2.82 11.76
C PHE A 57 1.17 2.84 11.90
N LEU A 58 1.91 3.36 10.92
CA LEU A 58 3.36 3.53 11.03
C LEU A 58 3.73 4.48 12.20
N PHE A 59 2.97 5.54 12.39
CA PHE A 59 3.16 6.45 13.52
C PHE A 59 2.92 5.76 14.87
N ILE A 60 1.84 4.96 14.98
CA ILE A 60 1.55 4.15 16.18
C ILE A 60 2.69 3.16 16.43
N LEU A 61 3.21 2.51 15.39
CA LEU A 61 4.32 1.56 15.46
C LEU A 61 5.58 2.21 16.03
N VAL A 62 5.93 3.41 15.57
CA VAL A 62 7.13 4.10 16.07
C VAL A 62 6.96 4.50 17.52
N LEU A 63 5.82 5.09 17.90
CA LEU A 63 5.61 5.50 19.30
C LEU A 63 5.63 4.29 20.25
N SER A 64 4.91 3.23 19.91
CA SER A 64 4.91 1.99 20.70
C SER A 64 6.27 1.31 20.68
N GLY A 65 6.96 1.31 19.54
CA GLY A 65 8.30 0.75 19.38
C GLY A 65 9.36 1.45 20.21
N ILE A 66 9.32 2.78 20.33
CA ILE A 66 10.20 3.55 21.22
C ILE A 66 10.00 3.10 22.67
N PHE A 67 8.75 2.94 23.11
CA PHE A 67 8.47 2.46 24.47
C PHE A 67 9.06 1.05 24.67
N LEU A 68 8.85 0.12 23.74
CA LEU A 68 9.37 -1.25 23.85
C LEU A 68 10.91 -1.27 23.86
N PHE A 69 11.54 -0.42 23.06
CA PHE A 69 12.99 -0.32 22.95
C PHE A 69 13.68 0.03 24.28
N PHE A 70 13.05 0.84 25.12
CA PHE A 70 13.62 1.20 26.46
C PHE A 70 13.82 0.00 27.39
N TYR A 71 13.03 -1.06 27.21
CA TYR A 71 13.05 -2.22 28.10
C TYR A 71 13.64 -3.47 27.46
N TYR A 72 13.92 -3.41 26.14
CA TYR A 72 14.37 -4.58 25.37
C TYR A 72 15.88 -4.80 25.52
N GLU A 73 16.28 -6.04 25.79
CA GLU A 73 17.66 -6.49 25.87
C GLU A 73 18.01 -7.42 24.69
N ALA A 74 18.94 -7.01 23.83
CA ALA A 74 19.34 -7.76 22.61
C ALA A 74 20.43 -8.79 22.93
N SER A 75 20.10 -9.83 23.70
CA SER A 75 21.00 -10.95 24.02
C SER A 75 20.22 -12.27 24.05
N LEU A 76 20.89 -13.42 23.89
CA LEU A 76 20.24 -14.74 23.95
C LEU A 76 19.55 -14.96 25.31
N GLY A 77 20.18 -14.52 26.39
CA GLY A 77 19.61 -14.64 27.73
C GLY A 77 18.56 -13.59 28.06
N GLY A 78 18.70 -12.38 27.49
CA GLY A 78 17.88 -11.22 27.85
C GLY A 78 16.66 -11.02 26.96
N ALA A 79 16.70 -11.36 25.67
CA ALA A 79 15.65 -11.02 24.71
C ALA A 79 14.27 -11.54 25.13
N PHE A 80 14.13 -12.85 25.32
CA PHE A 80 12.87 -13.43 25.77
C PHE A 80 12.46 -12.94 27.17
N ALA A 81 13.43 -12.85 28.10
CA ALA A 81 13.19 -12.39 29.47
C ALA A 81 12.71 -10.93 29.50
N SER A 82 13.32 -10.04 28.71
CA SER A 82 12.92 -8.63 28.62
C SER A 82 11.52 -8.46 27.99
N VAL A 83 11.18 -9.23 26.93
CA VAL A 83 9.84 -9.23 26.35
C VAL A 83 8.79 -9.71 27.34
N ARG A 84 9.12 -10.73 28.15
CA ARG A 84 8.24 -11.21 29.22
C ARG A 84 8.09 -10.16 30.32
N TYR A 85 9.19 -9.51 30.74
CA TYR A 85 9.16 -8.41 31.69
C TYR A 85 8.32 -7.22 31.20
N ILE A 86 8.46 -6.83 29.92
CA ILE A 86 7.59 -5.83 29.29
C ILE A 86 6.11 -6.21 29.43
N THR A 87 5.80 -7.50 29.16
CA THR A 87 4.41 -7.97 29.13
C THR A 87 3.78 -8.08 30.52
N GLU A 88 4.53 -8.54 31.51
CA GLU A 88 4.02 -8.95 32.83
C GLU A 88 4.43 -7.98 33.95
N GLY A 89 5.60 -7.33 33.86
CA GLY A 89 6.20 -6.51 34.92
C GLY A 89 6.07 -5.01 34.73
N VAL A 90 6.05 -4.53 33.46
CA VAL A 90 5.94 -3.09 33.18
C VAL A 90 4.47 -2.65 33.17
N PRO A 91 4.07 -1.61 33.93
CA PRO A 91 2.71 -1.09 33.89
C PRO A 91 2.26 -0.77 32.45
N TYR A 92 1.14 -1.34 32.02
CA TYR A 92 0.58 -1.23 30.66
C TYR A 92 1.49 -1.79 29.53
N GLY A 93 2.64 -2.37 29.85
CA GLY A 93 3.61 -2.86 28.87
C GLY A 93 3.02 -3.93 27.95
N GLY A 94 2.20 -4.85 28.46
CA GLY A 94 1.48 -5.83 27.66
C GLY A 94 0.50 -5.22 26.66
N ILE A 95 -0.17 -4.13 27.05
CA ILE A 95 -1.07 -3.37 26.14
C ILE A 95 -0.27 -2.68 25.04
N VAL A 96 0.84 -1.98 25.41
CA VAL A 96 1.70 -1.32 24.41
C VAL A 96 2.30 -2.32 23.43
N ARG A 97 2.73 -3.49 23.90
CA ARG A 97 3.18 -4.59 23.06
C ARG A 97 2.07 -5.08 22.12
N GLY A 98 0.84 -5.22 22.63
CA GLY A 98 -0.34 -5.57 21.84
C GLY A 98 -0.65 -4.52 20.77
N ILE A 99 -0.62 -3.23 21.14
CA ILE A 99 -0.79 -2.11 20.20
C ILE A 99 0.25 -2.18 19.08
N HIS A 100 1.54 -2.38 19.41
CA HIS A 100 2.61 -2.52 18.42
C HIS A 100 2.34 -3.68 17.45
N ARG A 101 1.94 -4.84 17.98
CA ARG A 101 1.61 -6.02 17.18
C ARG A 101 0.43 -5.78 16.22
N TYR A 102 -0.70 -5.25 16.71
CA TYR A 102 -1.89 -5.03 15.90
C TYR A 102 -1.77 -3.83 14.96
N ALA A 103 -0.98 -2.82 15.33
CA ALA A 103 -0.65 -1.75 14.42
C ALA A 103 0.20 -2.23 13.24
N ALA A 104 1.06 -3.26 13.41
CA ALA A 104 1.80 -3.87 12.31
C ALA A 104 0.88 -4.56 11.30
N ASP A 105 -0.14 -5.30 11.79
CA ASP A 105 -1.15 -5.89 10.91
C ASP A 105 -1.98 -4.81 10.20
N GLY A 106 -2.39 -3.77 10.93
CA GLY A 106 -3.09 -2.63 10.35
C GLY A 106 -2.27 -1.90 9.28
N PHE A 107 -0.97 -1.73 9.52
CA PHE A 107 -0.04 -1.12 8.56
C PHE A 107 0.03 -1.90 7.26
N ILE A 108 0.32 -3.21 7.33
CA ILE A 108 0.47 -4.02 6.10
C ILE A 108 -0.84 -4.14 5.33
N VAL A 109 -1.98 -4.28 6.02
CA VAL A 109 -3.31 -4.30 5.38
C VAL A 109 -3.59 -2.98 4.67
N ALA A 110 -3.33 -1.84 5.33
CA ALA A 110 -3.54 -0.52 4.74
C ALA A 110 -2.61 -0.28 3.52
N VAL A 111 -1.33 -0.71 3.60
CA VAL A 111 -0.36 -0.62 2.49
C VAL A 111 -0.81 -1.49 1.31
N LEU A 112 -1.25 -2.73 1.55
CA LEU A 112 -1.74 -3.62 0.48
C LEU A 112 -3.01 -3.06 -0.17
N LEU A 113 -3.97 -2.56 0.60
CA LEU A 113 -5.15 -1.89 0.07
C LEU A 113 -4.78 -0.66 -0.76
N HIS A 114 -3.81 0.15 -0.30
CA HIS A 114 -3.28 1.30 -1.03
C HIS A 114 -2.62 0.87 -2.35
N LEU A 115 -1.78 -0.15 -2.34
CA LEU A 115 -1.12 -0.70 -3.51
C LEU A 115 -2.14 -1.20 -4.55
N PHE A 116 -3.05 -2.10 -4.13
CA PHE A 116 -4.04 -2.68 -5.04
C PHE A 116 -4.98 -1.63 -5.60
N ARG A 117 -5.42 -0.67 -4.78
CA ARG A 117 -6.24 0.42 -5.27
C ARG A 117 -5.53 1.21 -6.38
N ASN A 118 -4.27 1.63 -6.15
CA ASN A 118 -3.50 2.36 -7.15
C ASN A 118 -3.26 1.52 -8.41
N TRP A 119 -3.03 0.22 -8.26
CA TRP A 119 -2.87 -0.69 -9.39
C TRP A 119 -4.15 -0.84 -10.20
N PHE A 120 -5.28 -1.13 -9.56
CA PHE A 120 -6.55 -1.38 -10.23
C PHE A 120 -7.16 -0.13 -10.87
N THR A 121 -6.83 1.06 -10.36
CA THR A 121 -7.28 2.35 -10.91
C THR A 121 -6.26 3.01 -11.83
N ASP A 122 -5.24 2.29 -12.29
CA ASP A 122 -4.19 2.76 -13.21
C ASP A 122 -3.44 4.04 -12.74
N ARG A 123 -3.41 4.29 -11.41
CA ARG A 123 -2.82 5.49 -10.84
C ARG A 123 -1.28 5.52 -10.85
N TYR A 124 -0.64 4.48 -11.32
CA TYR A 124 0.82 4.37 -11.47
C TYR A 124 1.30 4.75 -12.87
N LEU A 125 0.39 5.05 -13.80
CA LEU A 125 0.73 5.39 -15.17
C LEU A 125 1.21 6.83 -15.30
N PHE A 126 1.89 7.12 -16.41
CA PHE A 126 2.41 8.43 -16.81
C PHE A 126 3.50 8.96 -15.86
N SER A 127 3.30 10.13 -15.23
CA SER A 127 4.27 10.76 -14.33
C SER A 127 4.30 10.16 -12.91
N ARG A 128 3.60 9.06 -12.67
CA ARG A 128 3.44 8.43 -11.34
C ARG A 128 4.23 7.13 -11.18
N ASP A 129 5.14 6.83 -12.07
CA ASP A 129 6.09 5.73 -11.94
C ASP A 129 6.96 5.86 -10.66
N ASN A 130 7.48 7.07 -10.37
CA ASN A 130 8.26 7.32 -9.17
C ASN A 130 7.50 7.05 -7.84
N PRO A 131 6.26 7.56 -7.62
CA PRO A 131 5.45 7.16 -6.47
C PRO A 131 5.24 5.64 -6.38
N TRP A 132 5.03 4.96 -7.50
CA TRP A 132 4.90 3.51 -7.51
C TRP A 132 6.18 2.82 -7.03
N ILE A 133 7.34 3.16 -7.62
CA ILE A 133 8.63 2.59 -7.28
C ILE A 133 8.97 2.81 -5.79
N SER A 134 8.82 4.04 -5.29
CA SER A 134 9.05 4.35 -3.87
C SER A 134 8.06 3.61 -2.96
N GLY A 135 6.81 3.42 -3.39
CA GLY A 135 5.81 2.62 -2.68
C GLY A 135 6.18 1.14 -2.60
N MET A 136 6.74 0.57 -3.67
CA MET A 136 7.25 -0.81 -3.67
C MET A 136 8.43 -0.98 -2.70
N PHE A 137 9.35 -0.03 -2.62
CA PHE A 137 10.40 -0.04 -1.60
C PHE A 137 9.80 0.02 -0.18
N LEU A 138 8.85 0.91 0.08
CA LEU A 138 8.16 0.99 1.37
C LEU A 138 7.50 -0.34 1.76
N LEU A 139 6.86 -1.04 0.81
CA LEU A 139 6.26 -2.36 1.05
C LEU A 139 7.31 -3.41 1.42
N VAL A 140 8.39 -3.50 0.65
CA VAL A 140 9.47 -4.49 0.88
C VAL A 140 10.14 -4.24 2.23
N PHE A 141 10.52 -2.99 2.52
CA PHE A 141 11.14 -2.63 3.80
C PHE A 141 10.17 -2.81 4.97
N GLY A 142 8.89 -2.44 4.82
CA GLY A 142 7.86 -2.65 5.84
C GLY A 142 7.64 -4.12 6.17
N GLY A 143 7.58 -4.98 5.15
CA GLY A 143 7.52 -6.44 5.33
C GLY A 143 8.75 -6.99 6.04
N PHE A 144 9.95 -6.53 5.68
CA PHE A 144 11.20 -6.94 6.32
C PHE A 144 11.27 -6.50 7.80
N VAL A 145 10.86 -5.26 8.11
CA VAL A 145 10.77 -4.76 9.49
C VAL A 145 9.78 -5.61 10.30
N GLY A 146 8.60 -5.92 9.75
CA GLY A 146 7.65 -6.80 10.43
C GLY A 146 8.21 -8.19 10.72
N PHE A 147 8.91 -8.80 9.77
CA PHE A 147 9.60 -10.08 9.96
C PHE A 147 10.66 -10.02 11.08
N THR A 148 11.53 -9.01 11.06
CA THR A 148 12.56 -8.86 12.11
C THR A 148 11.95 -8.61 13.49
N GLY A 149 10.76 -7.96 13.57
CA GLY A 149 10.01 -7.81 14.81
C GLY A 149 9.59 -9.12 15.45
N TYR A 150 9.25 -10.14 14.65
CA TYR A 150 9.00 -11.49 15.15
C TYR A 150 10.25 -12.14 15.74
N GLN A 151 11.42 -11.93 15.12
CA GLN A 151 12.68 -12.48 15.63
C GLN A 151 13.07 -11.88 16.98
N LEU A 152 12.75 -10.60 17.24
CA LEU A 152 13.08 -9.93 18.51
C LEU A 152 12.35 -10.52 19.72
N VAL A 153 11.21 -11.20 19.53
CA VAL A 153 10.52 -11.88 20.66
C VAL A 153 11.35 -12.99 21.25
N TRP A 154 12.20 -13.63 20.48
CA TRP A 154 13.09 -14.73 20.81
C TRP A 154 12.39 -15.89 21.51
N ASP A 155 11.16 -16.16 21.11
CA ASP A 155 10.43 -17.39 21.45
C ASP A 155 10.74 -18.52 20.44
N GLU A 156 10.17 -19.70 20.65
CA GLU A 156 10.34 -20.86 19.78
C GLU A 156 10.06 -20.53 18.30
N ARG A 157 9.02 -19.73 18.02
CA ARG A 157 8.70 -19.25 16.67
C ARG A 157 9.85 -18.43 16.09
N ALA A 158 10.40 -17.49 16.88
CA ALA A 158 11.54 -16.66 16.47
C ALA A 158 12.76 -17.51 16.14
N GLY A 159 13.03 -18.56 16.92
CA GLY A 159 14.11 -19.52 16.65
C GLY A 159 13.93 -20.22 15.30
N VAL A 160 12.73 -20.76 15.05
CA VAL A 160 12.40 -21.47 13.80
C VAL A 160 12.53 -20.53 12.59
N ILE A 161 11.89 -19.36 12.60
CA ILE A 161 11.94 -18.43 11.45
C ILE A 161 13.35 -17.88 11.23
N THR A 162 14.17 -17.75 12.27
CA THR A 162 15.59 -17.37 12.12
C THR A 162 16.39 -18.46 11.41
N GLY A 163 16.17 -19.74 11.78
CA GLY A 163 16.76 -20.89 11.09
C GLY A 163 16.35 -20.95 9.61
N LEU A 164 15.06 -20.79 9.33
CA LEU A 164 14.53 -20.77 7.96
C LEU A 164 15.09 -19.59 7.14
N PHE A 165 15.20 -18.41 7.75
CA PHE A 165 15.81 -17.24 7.10
C PHE A 165 17.28 -17.47 6.77
N LEU A 166 18.04 -18.07 7.66
CA LEU A 166 19.41 -18.49 7.39
C LEU A 166 19.49 -19.49 6.24
N GLY A 167 18.55 -20.45 6.18
CA GLY A 167 18.42 -21.38 5.07
C GLY A 167 18.17 -20.66 3.74
N MET A 168 17.28 -19.66 3.74
CA MET A 168 17.04 -18.80 2.57
C MET A 168 18.28 -18.02 2.15
N LEU A 169 18.99 -17.38 3.10
CA LEU A 169 20.22 -16.66 2.81
C LEU A 169 21.27 -17.59 2.20
N ARG A 170 21.51 -18.75 2.80
CA ARG A 170 22.50 -19.75 2.29
C ARG A 170 22.13 -20.28 0.90
N GLY A 171 20.84 -20.31 0.57
CA GLY A 171 20.33 -20.70 -0.74
C GLY A 171 20.60 -19.71 -1.87
N ILE A 172 21.07 -18.48 -1.57
CA ILE A 172 21.43 -17.49 -2.60
C ILE A 172 22.76 -17.88 -3.24
N PRO A 173 22.81 -18.13 -4.56
CA PRO A 173 24.05 -18.50 -5.23
C PRO A 173 25.15 -17.45 -5.04
N LEU A 174 26.40 -17.90 -4.93
CA LEU A 174 27.63 -17.10 -4.85
C LEU A 174 27.83 -16.33 -3.54
N VAL A 175 26.80 -15.65 -3.01
CA VAL A 175 26.94 -14.73 -1.87
C VAL A 175 26.26 -15.20 -0.60
N GLY A 176 25.41 -16.24 -0.66
CA GLY A 176 24.52 -16.64 0.41
C GLY A 176 25.24 -17.02 1.70
N ALA A 177 26.32 -17.79 1.63
CA ALA A 177 27.13 -18.15 2.78
C ALA A 177 27.79 -16.94 3.46
N ALA A 178 28.22 -15.94 2.68
CA ALA A 178 28.78 -14.70 3.20
C ALA A 178 27.68 -13.86 3.90
N LEU A 179 26.51 -13.72 3.29
CA LEU A 179 25.37 -13.02 3.88
C LEU A 179 24.91 -13.66 5.19
N ALA A 180 24.83 -14.99 5.24
CA ALA A 180 24.47 -15.72 6.46
C ALA A 180 25.49 -15.47 7.59
N ARG A 181 26.80 -15.47 7.29
CA ARG A 181 27.85 -15.13 8.29
C ARG A 181 27.75 -13.70 8.77
N VAL A 182 27.52 -12.73 7.85
CA VAL A 182 27.31 -11.34 8.22
C VAL A 182 26.10 -11.18 9.12
N PHE A 183 25.00 -11.85 8.82
CA PHE A 183 23.79 -11.83 9.65
C PHE A 183 24.04 -12.45 11.03
N LEU A 184 24.68 -13.60 11.10
CA LEU A 184 25.01 -14.27 12.38
C LEU A 184 25.98 -13.43 13.21
N GLY A 185 27.00 -12.85 12.59
CA GLY A 185 28.10 -12.18 13.27
C GLY A 185 29.04 -13.06 14.04
N GLY A 186 29.05 -14.36 13.71
CA GLY A 186 29.87 -15.42 14.31
C GLY A 186 29.62 -16.76 13.63
N GLU A 187 30.08 -17.84 14.25
CA GLU A 187 29.93 -19.20 13.73
C GLU A 187 28.48 -19.73 13.83
N GLY A 188 27.71 -19.20 14.77
CA GLY A 188 26.33 -19.59 15.02
C GLY A 188 25.45 -18.45 15.53
N ILE A 189 24.21 -18.78 15.87
CA ILE A 189 23.26 -17.82 16.48
C ILE A 189 23.78 -17.48 17.88
N GLY A 190 23.95 -16.17 18.13
CA GLY A 190 24.48 -15.64 19.38
C GLY A 190 23.95 -14.24 19.68
N ASP A 191 24.47 -13.61 20.73
CA ASP A 191 24.12 -12.22 21.10
C ASP A 191 24.36 -11.26 19.95
N SER A 192 25.46 -11.45 19.22
CA SER A 192 25.77 -10.68 18.01
C SER A 192 24.68 -10.77 16.94
N THR A 193 23.99 -11.91 16.84
CA THR A 193 22.85 -12.08 15.93
C THR A 193 21.67 -11.21 16.36
N LEU A 194 21.31 -11.25 17.65
CA LEU A 194 20.17 -10.49 18.18
C LEU A 194 20.42 -8.99 18.12
N VAL A 195 21.64 -8.52 18.35
CA VAL A 195 22.01 -7.12 18.15
C VAL A 195 21.82 -6.70 16.69
N ARG A 196 22.18 -7.55 15.72
CA ARG A 196 21.95 -7.28 14.30
C ARG A 196 20.47 -7.31 13.94
N VAL A 197 19.70 -8.24 14.48
CA VAL A 197 18.25 -8.28 14.28
C VAL A 197 17.60 -6.99 14.82
N LEU A 198 18.00 -6.53 16.01
CA LEU A 198 17.54 -5.26 16.57
C LEU A 198 17.90 -4.09 15.64
N PHE A 199 19.15 -4.03 15.18
CA PHE A 199 19.56 -3.01 14.21
C PHE A 199 18.76 -3.07 12.91
N LEU A 200 18.54 -4.28 12.37
CA LEU A 200 17.76 -4.51 11.14
C LEU A 200 16.25 -4.25 11.33
N HIS A 201 15.77 -4.17 12.56
CA HIS A 201 14.41 -3.74 12.86
C HIS A 201 14.30 -2.22 12.98
N VAL A 202 15.17 -1.60 13.77
CA VAL A 202 15.09 -0.17 14.11
C VAL A 202 15.60 0.73 12.98
N ALA A 203 16.75 0.41 12.36
CA ALA A 203 17.33 1.26 11.33
C ALA A 203 16.47 1.32 10.04
N PRO A 204 15.99 0.19 9.47
CA PRO A 204 15.05 0.26 8.36
C PRO A 204 13.70 0.90 8.73
N ALA A 205 13.20 0.71 9.96
CA ALA A 205 11.99 1.40 10.43
C ALA A 205 12.16 2.92 10.40
N SER A 206 13.34 3.42 10.80
CA SER A 206 13.69 4.84 10.70
C SER A 206 13.83 5.28 9.24
N ALA A 207 14.44 4.46 8.39
CA ALA A 207 14.58 4.72 6.96
C ALA A 207 13.22 4.78 6.24
N LEU A 208 12.20 4.04 6.71
CA LEU A 208 10.85 4.12 6.15
C LEU A 208 10.30 5.56 6.18
N TYR A 209 10.59 6.36 7.20
CA TYR A 209 10.15 7.76 7.23
C TYR A 209 10.85 8.62 6.18
N VAL A 210 12.13 8.42 5.95
CA VAL A 210 12.88 9.13 4.90
C VAL A 210 12.32 8.74 3.53
N MET A 211 12.07 7.45 3.32
CA MET A 211 11.48 6.96 2.08
C MET A 211 10.03 7.42 1.90
N LEU A 212 9.25 7.48 2.98
CA LEU A 212 7.89 8.00 2.97
C LEU A 212 7.86 9.51 2.63
N TRP A 213 8.78 10.28 3.18
CA TRP A 213 8.98 11.67 2.80
C TRP A 213 9.30 11.80 1.31
N TRP A 214 10.23 10.99 0.78
CA TRP A 214 10.52 10.94 -0.66
C TRP A 214 9.29 10.53 -1.49
N HIS A 215 8.50 9.56 -1.01
CA HIS A 215 7.25 9.14 -1.64
C HIS A 215 6.25 10.33 -1.71
N TYR A 216 6.09 11.08 -0.64
CA TYR A 216 5.19 12.24 -0.60
C TYR A 216 5.64 13.40 -1.50
N LEU A 217 6.94 13.63 -1.65
CA LEU A 217 7.46 14.67 -2.56
C LEU A 217 7.02 14.47 -4.02
N ARG A 218 6.65 13.25 -4.37
CA ARG A 218 6.21 12.86 -5.73
C ARG A 218 4.70 12.85 -5.89
N VAL A 219 3.95 13.06 -4.80
CA VAL A 219 2.48 13.15 -4.78
C VAL A 219 2.09 14.58 -4.50
N ARG A 220 1.36 15.23 -5.41
CA ARG A 220 1.04 16.67 -5.33
C ARG A 220 0.20 17.04 -4.12
N HIS A 221 -0.83 16.29 -3.81
CA HIS A 221 -1.74 16.52 -2.68
C HIS A 221 -1.88 15.24 -1.86
N PRO A 222 -0.82 14.82 -1.11
CA PRO A 222 -0.90 13.60 -0.34
C PRO A 222 -1.91 13.76 0.81
N LYS A 223 -2.84 12.83 0.91
CA LYS A 223 -3.69 12.70 2.10
C LYS A 223 -2.87 12.00 3.20
N ILE A 224 -2.03 12.78 3.90
CA ILE A 224 -1.08 12.26 4.89
C ILE A 224 -1.80 11.66 6.09
N TRP A 225 -2.92 12.27 6.52
CA TRP A 225 -3.73 11.81 7.64
C TRP A 225 -5.16 11.51 7.21
N PRO A 226 -5.79 10.47 7.75
CA PRO A 226 -7.22 10.26 7.59
C PRO A 226 -8.01 11.26 8.45
N PRO A 227 -9.32 11.44 8.20
CA PRO A 227 -10.20 12.22 9.06
C PRO A 227 -10.14 11.75 10.51
N ALA A 228 -10.35 12.66 11.47
CA ALA A 228 -10.26 12.39 12.91
C ALA A 228 -11.09 11.19 13.37
N ALA A 229 -12.29 10.99 12.77
CA ALA A 229 -13.12 9.83 13.07
C ALA A 229 -12.41 8.50 12.79
N TRP A 230 -11.67 8.40 11.67
CA TRP A 230 -10.88 7.20 11.36
C TRP A 230 -9.64 7.06 12.24
N VAL A 231 -9.01 8.18 12.64
CA VAL A 231 -7.90 8.15 13.61
C VAL A 231 -8.40 7.55 14.93
N LEU A 232 -9.50 8.06 15.46
CA LEU A 232 -10.08 7.58 16.72
C LEU A 232 -10.56 6.13 16.62
N PHE A 233 -11.19 5.75 15.51
CA PHE A 233 -11.60 4.38 15.26
C PHE A 233 -10.42 3.41 15.26
N CYS A 234 -9.36 3.70 14.50
CA CYS A 234 -8.17 2.84 14.41
C CYS A 234 -7.43 2.76 15.75
N LEU A 235 -7.26 3.88 16.46
CA LEU A 235 -6.66 3.88 17.80
C LEU A 235 -7.50 3.05 18.77
N GLY A 236 -8.82 3.26 18.81
CA GLY A 236 -9.73 2.49 19.66
C GLY A 236 -9.69 1.01 19.33
N LEU A 237 -9.65 0.66 18.05
CA LEU A 237 -9.59 -0.73 17.59
C LEU A 237 -8.29 -1.44 18.03
N VAL A 238 -7.12 -0.82 17.84
CA VAL A 238 -5.86 -1.46 18.24
C VAL A 238 -5.74 -1.57 19.76
N VAL A 239 -6.24 -0.59 20.52
CA VAL A 239 -6.28 -0.64 22.00
C VAL A 239 -7.24 -1.74 22.45
N LEU A 240 -8.43 -1.83 21.86
CA LEU A 240 -9.41 -2.87 22.16
C LEU A 240 -8.83 -4.26 21.89
N LEU A 241 -8.23 -4.46 20.70
CA LEU A 241 -7.60 -5.74 20.35
C LEU A 241 -6.46 -6.09 21.31
N ALA A 242 -5.62 -5.11 21.67
CA ALA A 242 -4.54 -5.32 22.63
C ALA A 242 -5.03 -5.73 24.02
N GLY A 243 -6.19 -5.21 24.45
CA GLY A 243 -6.79 -5.54 25.74
C GLY A 243 -7.55 -6.88 25.74
N VAL A 244 -8.28 -7.20 24.65
CA VAL A 244 -9.12 -8.41 24.57
C VAL A 244 -8.33 -9.64 24.10
N ILE A 245 -7.37 -9.43 23.19
CA ILE A 245 -6.54 -10.49 22.62
C ILE A 245 -5.06 -10.12 22.85
N PRO A 246 -4.52 -10.38 24.05
CA PRO A 246 -3.14 -9.99 24.36
C PRO A 246 -2.12 -10.61 23.41
N ALA A 247 -1.06 -9.87 23.08
CA ALA A 247 0.06 -10.41 22.34
C ALA A 247 0.81 -11.42 23.23
N THR A 248 0.72 -12.70 22.90
CA THR A 248 1.38 -13.80 23.63
C THR A 248 2.71 -14.17 22.99
N SER A 249 3.62 -14.73 23.78
CA SER A 249 4.83 -15.42 23.32
C SER A 249 4.68 -16.93 23.54
N GLY A 250 5.31 -17.72 22.66
CA GLY A 250 5.52 -19.13 22.92
C GLY A 250 6.58 -19.37 24.02
N PRO A 251 7.02 -20.62 24.24
CA PRO A 251 8.18 -20.91 25.07
C PRO A 251 9.45 -20.20 24.55
N ALA A 252 10.43 -19.99 25.42
CA ALA A 252 11.72 -19.41 25.04
C ALA A 252 12.39 -20.24 23.92
N ALA A 253 13.03 -19.56 22.97
CA ALA A 253 13.78 -20.24 21.91
C ALA A 253 14.92 -21.06 22.52
N THR A 254 15.01 -22.33 22.14
CA THR A 254 16.13 -23.20 22.48
C THR A 254 17.00 -23.35 21.23
N PRO A 255 18.28 -22.91 21.27
CA PRO A 255 19.18 -23.07 20.13
C PRO A 255 19.31 -24.57 19.76
N GLY A 256 19.04 -24.90 18.49
CA GLY A 256 19.11 -26.27 17.99
C GLY A 256 17.86 -27.15 18.20
N ALA A 257 16.80 -26.63 18.80
CA ALA A 257 15.51 -27.32 18.83
C ALA A 257 14.85 -27.34 17.46
N GLU A 258 14.54 -28.51 16.93
CA GLU A 258 13.73 -28.68 15.72
C GLU A 258 12.24 -28.56 16.08
N SER A 259 11.69 -27.38 16.08
CA SER A 259 10.24 -27.22 16.08
C SER A 259 9.75 -27.21 14.64
N THR A 260 8.76 -28.03 14.33
CA THR A 260 8.26 -28.24 12.97
C THR A 260 6.98 -27.47 12.69
N SER A 261 6.38 -26.81 13.67
CA SER A 261 5.13 -26.07 13.48
C SER A 261 5.09 -24.76 14.26
N PHE A 262 4.69 -23.70 13.60
CA PHE A 262 4.44 -22.41 14.20
C PHE A 262 3.15 -21.79 13.64
N PRO A 263 2.41 -20.99 14.45
CA PRO A 263 1.26 -20.26 13.93
C PRO A 263 1.68 -19.31 12.83
N VAL A 264 1.07 -19.47 11.64
CA VAL A 264 1.42 -18.67 10.46
C VAL A 264 0.76 -17.31 10.52
N ASP A 265 1.57 -16.27 10.51
CA ASP A 265 1.12 -14.93 10.13
C ASP A 265 1.25 -14.79 8.61
N VAL A 266 0.10 -14.70 7.93
CA VAL A 266 0.05 -14.67 6.46
C VAL A 266 0.74 -13.41 5.90
N PHE A 267 0.79 -12.32 6.64
CA PHE A 267 1.35 -11.07 6.15
C PHE A 267 2.88 -11.03 6.20
N PHE A 268 3.47 -11.53 7.28
CA PHE A 268 4.91 -11.41 7.49
C PHE A 268 5.65 -12.75 7.42
N LEU A 269 4.99 -13.87 7.72
CA LEU A 269 5.62 -15.17 7.82
C LEU A 269 5.26 -16.13 6.68
N LEU A 270 4.41 -15.74 5.73
CA LEU A 270 4.05 -16.58 4.57
C LEU A 270 5.28 -17.12 3.80
N PRO A 271 6.35 -16.32 3.53
CA PRO A 271 7.53 -16.84 2.85
C PRO A 271 8.19 -17.99 3.60
N PHE A 272 8.21 -17.92 4.93
CA PHE A 272 8.81 -18.94 5.78
C PHE A 272 7.94 -20.20 5.87
N TRP A 273 6.62 -20.06 5.86
CA TRP A 273 5.69 -21.19 5.79
C TRP A 273 5.85 -21.97 4.47
N LEU A 274 6.10 -21.29 3.35
CA LEU A 274 6.34 -21.93 2.05
C LEU A 274 7.59 -22.82 2.06
N LEU A 275 8.58 -22.55 2.92
CA LEU A 275 9.78 -23.39 3.07
C LEU A 275 9.50 -24.78 3.62
N ASN A 276 8.33 -25.02 4.23
CA ASN A 276 7.93 -26.37 4.64
C ASN A 276 7.58 -27.26 3.42
N TRP A 277 7.30 -26.65 2.28
CA TRP A 277 6.80 -27.36 1.08
C TRP A 277 7.77 -27.25 -0.11
N PHE A 278 8.60 -26.22 -0.14
CA PHE A 278 9.45 -25.90 -1.28
C PHE A 278 10.90 -25.64 -0.84
N PRO A 279 11.89 -26.05 -1.65
CA PRO A 279 13.29 -25.70 -1.42
C PRO A 279 13.50 -24.17 -1.36
N ALA A 280 14.44 -23.73 -0.52
CA ALA A 280 14.73 -22.31 -0.32
C ALA A 280 15.01 -21.54 -1.62
N VAL A 281 15.71 -22.14 -2.58
CA VAL A 281 16.00 -21.54 -3.89
C VAL A 281 14.72 -21.22 -4.67
N LEU A 282 13.70 -22.06 -4.60
CA LEU A 282 12.41 -21.80 -5.27
C LEU A 282 11.63 -20.69 -4.58
N VAL A 283 11.62 -20.64 -3.25
CA VAL A 283 10.92 -19.58 -2.50
C VAL A 283 11.60 -18.24 -2.74
N VAL A 284 12.94 -18.17 -2.65
CA VAL A 284 13.71 -16.95 -2.97
C VAL A 284 13.48 -16.53 -4.42
N GLY A 285 13.52 -17.48 -5.36
CA GLY A 285 13.24 -17.21 -6.77
C GLY A 285 11.83 -16.64 -6.99
N LEU A 286 10.82 -17.23 -6.37
CA LEU A 286 9.43 -16.76 -6.44
C LEU A 286 9.29 -15.34 -5.88
N LEU A 287 9.85 -15.06 -4.69
CA LEU A 287 9.81 -13.74 -4.08
C LEU A 287 10.53 -12.70 -4.95
N THR A 288 11.68 -13.07 -5.53
CA THR A 288 12.43 -12.21 -6.46
C THR A 288 11.59 -11.90 -7.70
N ILE A 289 10.96 -12.90 -8.30
CA ILE A 289 10.08 -12.72 -9.46
C ILE A 289 8.90 -11.79 -9.12
N ILE A 290 8.24 -12.01 -7.99
CA ILE A 290 7.12 -11.16 -7.54
C ILE A 290 7.59 -9.71 -7.34
N ALA A 291 8.75 -9.51 -6.71
CA ALA A 291 9.32 -8.19 -6.52
C ALA A 291 9.65 -7.52 -7.86
N VAL A 292 10.36 -8.22 -8.76
CA VAL A 292 10.72 -7.71 -10.09
C VAL A 292 9.47 -7.36 -10.89
N LEU A 293 8.46 -8.22 -10.91
CA LEU A 293 7.18 -7.95 -11.57
C LEU A 293 6.48 -6.74 -10.96
N GLY A 294 6.46 -6.62 -9.62
CA GLY A 294 5.89 -5.47 -8.91
C GLY A 294 6.57 -4.15 -9.31
N PHE A 295 7.90 -4.12 -9.35
CA PHE A 295 8.65 -2.95 -9.81
C PHE A 295 8.49 -2.69 -11.32
N ALA A 296 8.27 -3.72 -12.12
CA ALA A 296 8.13 -3.62 -13.57
C ALA A 296 6.73 -3.16 -14.03
N ILE A 297 5.71 -3.21 -13.17
CA ILE A 297 4.32 -2.86 -13.52
C ILE A 297 4.19 -1.52 -14.29
N PRO A 298 4.85 -0.40 -13.87
CA PRO A 298 4.75 0.86 -14.60
C PRO A 298 5.30 0.81 -16.02
N TYR A 299 6.20 -0.13 -16.28
CA TYR A 299 6.91 -0.25 -17.57
C TYR A 299 6.29 -1.34 -18.47
N ALA A 300 5.56 -2.30 -17.90
CA ALA A 300 4.92 -3.40 -18.63
C ALA A 300 3.59 -2.99 -19.31
N GLY A 301 2.94 -1.94 -18.83
CA GLY A 301 1.83 -1.32 -19.54
C GLY A 301 2.37 -0.64 -20.78
N SER A 302 1.88 -1.03 -21.97
CA SER A 302 2.27 -0.40 -23.21
C SER A 302 2.30 1.12 -23.01
N ARG A 303 3.49 1.69 -23.10
CA ARG A 303 3.72 3.11 -23.37
C ARG A 303 3.29 3.43 -24.83
N GLU A 304 2.29 2.77 -25.32
CA GLU A 304 1.49 3.33 -26.38
C GLU A 304 0.81 4.56 -25.73
N ARG A 305 1.64 5.60 -25.52
CA ARG A 305 1.13 6.88 -25.98
C ARG A 305 0.68 6.54 -27.39
N PRO A 306 -0.60 6.59 -27.70
CA PRO A 306 -0.95 6.56 -29.11
C PRO A 306 -0.09 7.64 -29.72
N GLU A 307 0.83 7.29 -30.65
CA GLU A 307 1.56 8.28 -31.44
C GLU A 307 0.57 9.19 -32.19
N ALA A 308 -0.67 8.71 -32.35
CA ALA A 308 -1.84 9.46 -32.75
C ALA A 308 -2.47 10.35 -31.65
N MET A 309 -2.11 10.21 -30.37
CA MET A 309 -2.38 11.23 -29.37
C MET A 309 -1.25 12.27 -29.45
N ASP A 310 -1.32 13.14 -30.44
CA ASP A 310 -0.75 14.47 -30.28
C ASP A 310 -1.48 15.10 -29.09
N VAL A 311 -0.90 14.87 -27.89
CA VAL A 311 -1.44 15.30 -26.57
C VAL A 311 -1.65 16.83 -26.58
N ARG A 312 -1.02 17.56 -27.52
CA ARG A 312 -1.15 19.00 -27.69
C ARG A 312 -2.51 19.45 -28.19
N HIS A 313 -3.43 18.53 -28.50
CA HIS A 313 -4.73 18.87 -29.07
C HIS A 313 -5.91 18.06 -28.52
N ALA A 314 -5.76 17.34 -27.40
CA ALA A 314 -6.88 16.59 -26.81
C ALA A 314 -8.00 17.47 -26.24
N GLY A 315 -7.73 18.77 -26.09
CA GLY A 315 -8.63 19.73 -25.46
C GLY A 315 -8.57 19.68 -23.95
N VAL A 316 -8.83 20.80 -23.31
CA VAL A 316 -8.84 20.94 -21.86
C VAL A 316 -9.91 20.03 -21.26
N ALA A 317 -9.60 19.34 -20.15
CA ALA A 317 -10.57 18.52 -19.45
C ALA A 317 -11.79 19.36 -19.04
N GLN A 318 -12.99 18.85 -19.26
CA GLN A 318 -14.25 19.53 -18.94
C GLN A 318 -14.96 18.80 -17.80
N VAL A 319 -15.64 19.58 -16.96
CA VAL A 319 -16.45 19.05 -15.87
C VAL A 319 -17.91 18.98 -16.34
N ILE A 320 -18.48 17.78 -16.25
CA ILE A 320 -19.92 17.56 -16.43
C ILE A 320 -20.59 17.92 -15.11
N ASP A 321 -21.06 19.15 -15.00
CA ASP A 321 -21.61 19.72 -13.77
C ASP A 321 -22.68 18.85 -13.11
N GLY A 322 -23.60 18.30 -13.88
CA GLY A 322 -24.69 17.43 -13.36
C GLY A 322 -24.18 16.16 -12.64
N ASN A 323 -23.00 15.67 -12.98
CA ASN A 323 -22.44 14.44 -12.43
C ASN A 323 -21.46 14.71 -11.29
N CYS A 324 -20.92 15.93 -11.17
CA CYS A 324 -19.92 16.26 -10.16
C CYS A 324 -20.53 16.25 -8.77
N THR A 325 -19.96 15.43 -7.87
CA THR A 325 -20.41 15.29 -6.47
C THR A 325 -19.62 16.17 -5.50
N GLY A 326 -18.60 16.90 -5.98
CA GLY A 326 -17.73 17.68 -5.11
C GLY A 326 -16.74 16.86 -4.27
N CYS A 327 -16.46 15.61 -4.65
CA CYS A 327 -15.65 14.68 -3.86
C CYS A 327 -14.14 14.95 -3.84
N GLU A 328 -13.66 15.97 -4.54
CA GLU A 328 -12.27 16.44 -4.58
C GLU A 328 -11.23 15.44 -5.14
N LEU A 329 -11.60 14.22 -5.52
CA LEU A 329 -10.64 13.20 -5.99
C LEU A 329 -9.83 13.69 -7.20
N CYS A 330 -10.47 14.35 -8.16
CA CYS A 330 -9.80 14.91 -9.32
C CYS A 330 -8.85 16.07 -8.97
N TYR A 331 -9.18 16.85 -7.93
CA TYR A 331 -8.31 17.90 -7.39
C TYR A 331 -7.04 17.31 -6.78
N TYR A 332 -7.19 16.30 -5.91
CA TYR A 332 -6.03 15.63 -5.29
C TYR A 332 -5.18 14.85 -6.29
N ASP A 333 -5.78 14.34 -7.34
CA ASP A 333 -5.09 13.53 -8.34
C ASP A 333 -4.46 14.37 -9.47
N CYS A 334 -4.78 15.65 -9.59
CA CYS A 334 -4.24 16.51 -10.64
C CYS A 334 -2.76 16.88 -10.36
N PRO A 335 -1.77 16.38 -11.15
CA PRO A 335 -0.36 16.67 -10.89
C PRO A 335 0.06 18.09 -11.28
N TYR A 336 -0.81 18.80 -11.99
CA TYR A 336 -0.54 20.15 -12.51
C TYR A 336 -1.28 21.26 -11.78
N ASN A 337 -2.02 20.93 -10.69
CA ASN A 337 -2.89 21.89 -9.99
C ASN A 337 -3.86 22.62 -10.94
N ALA A 338 -4.32 21.92 -11.96
CA ALA A 338 -5.23 22.47 -12.96
C ALA A 338 -6.70 22.36 -12.53
N ILE A 339 -7.01 21.69 -11.42
CA ILE A 339 -8.37 21.58 -10.90
C ILE A 339 -8.44 22.34 -9.59
N VAL A 340 -9.46 23.18 -9.45
CA VAL A 340 -9.79 23.90 -8.23
C VAL A 340 -11.21 23.52 -7.81
N MET A 341 -11.47 23.55 -6.51
CA MET A 341 -12.82 23.36 -5.97
C MET A 341 -13.41 24.71 -5.64
N VAL A 342 -14.60 24.99 -6.16
CA VAL A 342 -15.34 26.23 -5.89
C VAL A 342 -16.66 25.91 -5.21
N PRO A 343 -17.22 26.80 -4.38
CA PRO A 343 -18.55 26.63 -3.83
C PRO A 343 -19.58 26.43 -4.94
N SER A 344 -20.43 25.42 -4.82
CA SER A 344 -21.46 25.13 -5.82
C SER A 344 -22.77 25.85 -5.46
N PRO A 345 -23.25 26.79 -6.27
CA PRO A 345 -24.51 27.46 -6.01
C PRO A 345 -25.73 26.59 -6.35
N THR A 346 -25.54 25.50 -7.11
CA THR A 346 -26.61 24.64 -7.62
C THR A 346 -26.40 23.19 -7.23
N PRO A 347 -27.45 22.45 -6.85
CA PRO A 347 -27.39 21.00 -6.68
C PRO A 347 -27.01 20.33 -8.01
N GLY A 348 -26.33 19.19 -7.93
CA GLY A 348 -26.07 18.37 -9.12
C GLY A 348 -27.34 17.63 -9.57
N LEU A 349 -27.37 17.21 -10.82
CA LEU A 349 -28.51 16.51 -11.43
C LEU A 349 -28.61 15.04 -10.97
N SER A 350 -27.48 14.42 -10.62
CA SER A 350 -27.47 13.04 -10.11
C SER A 350 -27.86 13.00 -8.62
N ARG A 351 -28.48 11.90 -8.19
CA ARG A 351 -28.80 11.69 -6.77
C ARG A 351 -27.57 11.78 -5.86
N ALA A 352 -26.40 11.39 -6.35
CA ALA A 352 -25.12 11.48 -5.64
C ALA A 352 -24.62 12.93 -5.52
N ALA A 353 -24.96 13.79 -6.48
CA ALA A 353 -24.54 15.18 -6.54
C ALA A 353 -25.59 16.17 -5.95
N ALA A 354 -26.74 15.69 -5.54
CA ALA A 354 -27.86 16.52 -5.07
C ALA A 354 -27.51 17.42 -3.86
N ASN A 355 -26.62 16.94 -2.97
CA ASN A 355 -26.20 17.66 -1.76
C ASN A 355 -24.76 18.18 -1.83
N ARG A 356 -24.20 18.36 -3.04
CA ARG A 356 -22.83 18.86 -3.17
C ARG A 356 -22.75 20.31 -2.66
N THR A 357 -21.67 20.62 -2.00
CA THR A 357 -21.33 21.99 -1.56
C THR A 357 -20.23 22.62 -2.43
N MET A 358 -19.45 21.76 -3.12
CA MET A 358 -18.32 22.16 -3.96
C MET A 358 -18.46 21.60 -5.37
N LEU A 359 -17.89 22.32 -6.33
CA LEU A 359 -17.81 21.94 -7.74
C LEU A 359 -16.35 21.99 -8.20
N ALA A 360 -15.93 20.99 -8.94
CA ALA A 360 -14.62 21.03 -9.60
C ALA A 360 -14.65 21.97 -10.81
N VAL A 361 -13.61 22.80 -10.96
CA VAL A 361 -13.39 23.66 -12.12
C VAL A 361 -11.99 23.42 -12.64
N VAL A 362 -11.86 23.27 -13.95
CA VAL A 362 -10.56 23.08 -14.61
C VAL A 362 -10.01 24.44 -15.02
N LEU A 363 -8.78 24.73 -14.59
CA LEU A 363 -8.02 25.89 -15.02
C LEU A 363 -7.33 25.56 -16.35
N GLU A 364 -7.84 26.09 -17.45
CA GLU A 364 -7.35 25.85 -18.81
C GLU A 364 -5.85 26.14 -18.94
N SER A 365 -5.38 27.24 -18.34
CA SER A 365 -3.98 27.69 -18.40
C SER A 365 -2.99 26.68 -17.72
N ARG A 366 -3.48 25.76 -16.92
CA ARG A 366 -2.68 24.76 -16.19
C ARG A 366 -2.94 23.33 -16.65
N CYS A 367 -4.01 23.09 -17.38
CA CYS A 367 -4.36 21.76 -17.86
C CYS A 367 -3.42 21.37 -19.01
N VAL A 368 -2.72 20.24 -18.84
CA VAL A 368 -1.85 19.64 -19.87
C VAL A 368 -2.52 18.46 -20.57
N GLU A 369 -3.83 18.33 -20.45
CA GLU A 369 -4.65 17.36 -21.17
C GLU A 369 -4.27 15.88 -20.91
N CYS A 370 -3.66 15.58 -19.76
CA CYS A 370 -3.13 14.24 -19.45
C CYS A 370 -4.19 13.19 -19.12
N GLY A 371 -5.47 13.55 -18.91
CA GLY A 371 -6.58 12.64 -18.66
C GLY A 371 -6.59 11.96 -17.28
N ILE A 372 -5.64 12.21 -16.38
CA ILE A 372 -5.55 11.56 -15.06
C ILE A 372 -6.82 11.79 -14.24
N CYS A 373 -7.39 12.98 -14.31
CA CYS A 373 -8.60 13.35 -13.59
C CYS A 373 -9.84 12.53 -14.02
N ILE A 374 -9.88 12.05 -15.27
CA ILE A 374 -10.97 11.20 -15.77
C ILE A 374 -10.93 9.84 -15.07
N GLY A 375 -9.74 9.22 -15.01
CA GLY A 375 -9.55 7.96 -14.29
C GLY A 375 -9.73 8.08 -12.77
N ALA A 376 -9.59 9.29 -12.21
CA ALA A 376 -9.80 9.57 -10.79
C ALA A 376 -11.28 9.74 -10.41
N CYS A 377 -12.17 10.03 -11.38
CA CYS A 377 -13.56 10.35 -11.11
C CYS A 377 -14.46 9.10 -11.17
N PRO A 378 -15.00 8.61 -10.02
CA PRO A 378 -15.91 7.46 -10.01
C PRO A 378 -17.33 7.81 -10.48
N PHE A 379 -17.61 9.11 -10.71
CA PHE A 379 -18.94 9.62 -11.07
C PHE A 379 -19.04 10.06 -12.52
N GLU A 380 -18.01 9.79 -13.34
CA GLU A 380 -17.97 10.16 -14.75
C GLU A 380 -18.24 11.66 -14.98
N ALA A 381 -17.75 12.49 -14.05
CA ALA A 381 -17.98 13.95 -14.07
C ALA A 381 -16.89 14.71 -14.80
N LEU A 382 -15.92 14.05 -15.43
CA LEU A 382 -14.82 14.66 -16.18
C LEU A 382 -14.64 13.97 -17.52
N GLU A 383 -14.46 14.75 -18.55
CA GLU A 383 -14.20 14.27 -19.91
C GLU A 383 -13.11 15.11 -20.61
N LEU A 384 -12.46 14.53 -21.60
CA LEU A 384 -11.64 15.24 -22.57
C LEU A 384 -12.42 15.31 -23.88
N PRO A 385 -12.78 16.50 -24.40
CA PRO A 385 -13.73 16.67 -25.50
C PRO A 385 -13.39 15.90 -26.77
N ARG A 386 -12.11 15.66 -27.06
CA ARG A 386 -11.65 14.90 -28.24
C ARG A 386 -11.66 13.38 -28.09
N PHE A 387 -11.97 12.86 -26.91
CA PHE A 387 -12.11 11.42 -26.66
C PHE A 387 -13.58 10.96 -26.61
N LEU A 388 -14.50 11.72 -27.18
CA LEU A 388 -15.87 11.26 -27.30
C LEU A 388 -15.93 10.05 -28.24
N GLU A 389 -16.67 9.03 -27.82
CA GLU A 389 -16.84 7.76 -28.56
C GLU A 389 -17.27 7.99 -30.02
N ARG A 390 -17.96 9.10 -30.27
CA ARG A 390 -18.42 9.53 -31.60
C ARG A 390 -17.28 9.87 -32.54
N ASP A 391 -16.23 10.56 -32.03
CA ASP A 391 -15.09 11.00 -32.85
C ASP A 391 -14.17 9.82 -33.19
N VAL A 392 -14.00 8.89 -32.24
CA VAL A 392 -13.26 7.64 -32.51
C VAL A 392 -13.99 6.75 -33.52
N LYS A 393 -15.31 6.66 -33.45
CA LYS A 393 -16.11 5.92 -34.44
C LYS A 393 -16.06 6.58 -35.83
N GLN A 394 -16.03 7.89 -35.88
CA GLN A 394 -15.92 8.63 -37.13
C GLN A 394 -14.54 8.44 -37.77
N LEU A 395 -13.46 8.58 -37.00
CA LEU A 395 -12.08 8.34 -37.44
C LEU A 395 -11.86 6.87 -37.92
N VAL A 396 -12.42 5.89 -37.18
CA VAL A 396 -12.36 4.50 -37.60
C VAL A 396 -13.16 4.27 -38.88
N THR A 397 -14.31 4.91 -39.04
CA THR A 397 -15.13 4.80 -40.24
C THR A 397 -14.45 5.45 -41.45
N GLU A 398 -13.77 6.55 -41.27
CA GLU A 398 -13.00 7.24 -42.30
C GLU A 398 -11.74 6.44 -42.69
N ALA A 399 -11.02 5.87 -41.72
CA ALA A 399 -9.85 5.01 -41.97
C ALA A 399 -10.18 3.67 -42.65
N VAL A 400 -11.39 3.17 -42.47
CA VAL A 400 -11.86 1.94 -43.17
C VAL A 400 -12.36 2.24 -44.58
N ARG A 401 -12.70 3.49 -44.91
CA ARG A 401 -13.14 3.94 -46.25
C ARG A 401 -12.00 4.45 -47.11
N ALA A 402 -10.84 4.73 -46.54
CA ALA A 402 -9.61 5.10 -47.26
C ALA A 402 -8.78 3.84 -47.60
#